data_b819e8b0193965ba3046328ce92e4a79
#
_entry.id   b819e8b0193965ba3046328ce92e4a79
#
_cell.length_a   1.000
_cell.length_b   1.000
_cell.length_c   1.000
_cell.angle_alpha   90.00
_cell.angle_beta   90.00
_cell.angle_gamma   90.00
#
_symmetry.space_group_name_H-M   'P 1'
#
loop_
_entity.id
_entity.type
_entity.pdbx_description
1 polymer ?
#
loop_
_entity_poly.entity_id
_entity_poly.type
_entity_poly.pdbx_seq_one_letter_code
_entity_poly.pdbx_strand_id
1 'polypeptide(L)'
;MNNTEIYILSGFLGSGKTTLLKQLLQDEKKQGRKVAVMMNELGKVSIDSDVVDEDVPLKELLDGCICCTISDKLEAQLQELLMVDKPEAIYIETTGAAHPIEVLDSILSPLFADRMLVKGVLSVVDGPRWLNRRLLSPQIQQLLIEQVRHADLIILNKADELTEAEQARLTMEIQGLNSQAFSILTSYSKIAVKEVRGMSTGKKSPASRSHVFSDLRLSTFVYQFQKPVIQSEFEDFLRGLPDTVYRIKGYLKLNSSQYPFLFQFSYGMPLYMQENINMPLNMVFIGENLDWGEIEKRLKTLEGID
;
A
#
# COMPACT_ATOMS: atom_id res chain seq x y z
N MET A 1 6.43 20.55 -2.48
CA MET A 1 5.32 20.19 -1.57
C MET A 1 5.73 18.91 -0.87
N ASN A 2 5.49 18.76 0.42
CA ASN A 2 5.75 17.48 1.10
C ASN A 2 4.64 16.51 0.70
N ASN A 3 5.01 15.30 0.28
CA ASN A 3 4.04 14.25 -0.01
C ASN A 3 3.38 13.76 1.28
N THR A 4 2.09 13.41 1.22
CA THR A 4 1.37 12.79 2.34
C THR A 4 1.86 11.35 2.54
N GLU A 5 2.29 11.01 3.73
CA GLU A 5 2.74 9.66 4.06
C GLU A 5 1.56 8.69 4.19
N ILE A 6 1.65 7.53 3.58
CA ILE A 6 0.61 6.50 3.61
C ILE A 6 1.12 5.27 4.37
N TYR A 7 0.40 4.90 5.41
CA TYR A 7 0.65 3.69 6.20
C TYR A 7 -0.53 2.73 6.05
N ILE A 8 -0.27 1.49 5.64
CA ILE A 8 -1.29 0.46 5.42
C ILE A 8 -1.25 -0.53 6.59
N LEU A 9 -2.36 -0.62 7.32
CA LEU A 9 -2.52 -1.58 8.41
C LEU A 9 -3.24 -2.82 7.89
N SER A 10 -2.50 -3.91 7.76
CA SER A 10 -2.97 -5.22 7.32
C SER A 10 -2.98 -6.22 8.49
N GLY A 11 -3.59 -7.36 8.26
CA GLY A 11 -3.68 -8.45 9.25
C GLY A 11 -5.09 -8.99 9.37
N PHE A 12 -5.22 -10.24 9.77
CA PHE A 12 -6.50 -10.95 9.81
C PHE A 12 -7.46 -10.37 10.87
N LEU A 13 -8.74 -10.73 10.74
CA LEU A 13 -9.78 -10.28 11.67
C LEU A 13 -9.43 -10.64 13.13
N GLY A 14 -9.56 -9.66 14.03
CA GLY A 14 -9.26 -9.81 15.45
C GLY A 14 -7.78 -9.87 15.82
N SER A 15 -6.85 -9.60 14.87
CA SER A 15 -5.42 -9.57 15.16
C SER A 15 -4.96 -8.39 16.01
N GLY A 16 -5.73 -7.30 16.06
CA GLY A 16 -5.41 -6.10 16.84
C GLY A 16 -5.09 -4.85 16.01
N LYS A 17 -5.46 -4.80 14.73
CA LYS A 17 -5.26 -3.63 13.83
C LYS A 17 -5.83 -2.35 14.40
N THR A 18 -7.11 -2.35 14.78
CA THR A 18 -7.78 -1.18 15.36
C THR A 18 -7.14 -0.74 16.67
N THR A 19 -6.67 -1.69 17.50
CA THR A 19 -5.94 -1.39 18.72
C THR A 19 -4.62 -0.68 18.41
N LEU A 20 -3.89 -1.16 17.40
CA LEU A 20 -2.68 -0.51 16.91
C LEU A 20 -2.96 0.89 16.41
N LEU A 21 -3.98 1.04 15.55
CA LEU A 21 -4.37 2.33 14.98
C LEU A 21 -4.66 3.37 16.07
N LYS A 22 -5.44 3.01 17.10
CA LYS A 22 -5.71 3.88 18.25
C LYS A 22 -4.44 4.41 18.90
N GLN A 23 -3.48 3.53 19.15
CA GLN A 23 -2.21 3.90 19.77
C GLN A 23 -1.38 4.84 18.88
N LEU A 24 -1.31 4.54 17.57
CA LEU A 24 -0.60 5.38 16.61
C LEU A 24 -1.20 6.78 16.56
N LEU A 25 -2.53 6.90 16.49
CA LEU A 25 -3.22 8.18 16.46
C LEU A 25 -2.98 9.01 17.74
N GLN A 26 -3.02 8.37 18.91
CA GLN A 26 -2.72 9.06 20.17
C GLN A 26 -1.28 9.59 20.22
N ASP A 27 -0.32 8.82 19.67
CA ASP A 27 1.07 9.26 19.64
C ASP A 27 1.31 10.35 18.59
N GLU A 28 0.63 10.28 17.42
CA GLU A 28 0.66 11.35 16.41
C GLU A 28 0.11 12.66 16.96
N LYS A 29 -1.02 12.60 17.68
CA LYS A 29 -1.64 13.77 18.34
C LYS A 29 -0.70 14.40 19.36
N LYS A 30 -0.03 13.59 20.22
CA LYS A 30 0.96 14.11 21.20
C LYS A 30 2.10 14.86 20.52
N GLN A 31 2.40 14.53 19.27
CA GLN A 31 3.46 15.18 18.49
C GLN A 31 2.94 16.35 17.64
N GLY A 32 1.64 16.67 17.74
CA GLY A 32 1.02 17.78 17.01
C GLY A 32 0.94 17.56 15.50
N ARG A 33 1.03 16.31 15.04
CA ARG A 33 1.03 15.97 13.61
C ARG A 33 -0.40 15.86 13.08
N LYS A 34 -0.67 16.47 11.93
CA LYS A 34 -1.98 16.39 11.28
C LYS A 34 -2.09 15.06 10.52
N VAL A 35 -2.96 14.18 11.00
CA VAL A 35 -3.17 12.85 10.40
C VAL A 35 -4.63 12.65 10.01
N ALA A 36 -4.87 11.73 9.08
CA ALA A 36 -6.19 11.27 8.71
C ALA A 36 -6.24 9.74 8.76
N VAL A 37 -7.45 9.20 8.85
CA VAL A 37 -7.71 7.77 8.89
C VAL A 37 -8.70 7.38 7.81
N MET A 38 -8.40 6.27 7.14
CA MET A 38 -9.34 5.60 6.26
C MET A 38 -9.57 4.18 6.77
N MET A 39 -10.82 3.81 6.91
CA MET A 39 -11.21 2.48 7.38
C MET A 39 -12.07 1.78 6.34
N ASN A 40 -11.69 0.58 5.97
CA ASN A 40 -12.42 -0.25 5.02
C ASN A 40 -13.02 -1.45 5.77
N GLU A 41 -14.22 -1.31 6.33
CA GLU A 41 -14.92 -2.41 6.98
C GLU A 41 -16.05 -2.97 6.13
N LEU A 42 -15.96 -4.29 5.88
CA LEU A 42 -17.10 -5.14 5.52
C LEU A 42 -17.76 -5.63 6.83
N GLY A 43 -18.54 -4.78 7.47
CA GLY A 43 -19.29 -5.18 8.65
C GLY A 43 -19.45 -4.07 9.68
N LYS A 44 -20.66 -3.94 10.20
CA LYS A 44 -21.03 -3.03 11.28
C LYS A 44 -20.16 -3.25 12.52
N VAL A 45 -19.06 -2.56 12.61
CA VAL A 45 -18.50 -2.18 13.90
C VAL A 45 -18.63 -0.67 13.93
N SER A 46 -19.63 -0.19 14.67
CA SER A 46 -19.61 1.18 15.14
C SER A 46 -18.29 1.33 15.89
N ILE A 47 -17.33 2.00 15.27
CA ILE A 47 -16.22 2.53 16.05
C ILE A 47 -16.92 3.53 16.94
N ASP A 48 -16.95 3.20 18.25
CA ASP A 48 -17.34 4.19 19.21
C ASP A 48 -16.61 5.47 18.85
N SER A 49 -17.37 6.55 18.65
CA SER A 49 -16.83 7.89 18.37
C SER A 49 -15.73 8.32 19.36
N ASP A 50 -15.59 7.57 20.45
CA ASP A 50 -14.55 7.69 21.46
C ASP A 50 -13.15 7.23 20.99
N VAL A 51 -13.03 6.63 19.79
CA VAL A 51 -11.78 6.04 19.28
C VAL A 51 -10.95 7.03 18.49
N VAL A 52 -11.63 7.91 17.76
CA VAL A 52 -11.00 8.95 16.95
C VAL A 52 -11.53 10.26 17.52
N ASP A 53 -10.64 11.11 18.03
CA ASP A 53 -11.01 12.45 18.49
C ASP A 53 -11.72 13.21 17.35
N GLU A 54 -12.66 14.10 17.68
CA GLU A 54 -13.44 14.90 16.72
C GLU A 54 -12.56 15.72 15.75
N ASP A 55 -11.29 15.93 16.09
CA ASP A 55 -10.33 16.71 15.30
C ASP A 55 -9.56 15.89 14.23
N VAL A 56 -9.72 14.55 14.18
CA VAL A 56 -9.05 13.71 13.19
C VAL A 56 -10.02 13.42 12.03
N PRO A 57 -9.72 13.83 10.79
CA PRO A 57 -10.55 13.49 9.65
C PRO A 57 -10.69 11.96 9.50
N LEU A 58 -11.89 11.46 9.77
CA LEU A 58 -12.25 10.07 9.61
C LEU A 58 -13.06 9.90 8.34
N LYS A 59 -12.62 9.03 7.45
CA LYS A 59 -13.41 8.61 6.29
C LYS A 59 -13.74 7.12 6.41
N GLU A 60 -15.02 6.82 6.56
CA GLU A 60 -15.53 5.46 6.53
C GLU A 60 -15.95 5.08 5.11
N LEU A 61 -15.49 3.94 4.63
CA LEU A 61 -15.95 3.35 3.39
C LEU A 61 -17.25 2.58 3.67
N LEU A 62 -18.39 3.29 3.61
CA LEU A 62 -19.70 2.68 3.79
C LEU A 62 -20.05 1.78 2.61
N ASP A 63 -20.62 0.61 2.94
CA ASP A 63 -21.05 -0.48 2.05
C ASP A 63 -21.64 -0.06 0.70
N GLY A 64 -21.19 -0.75 -0.34
CA GLY A 64 -21.85 -0.77 -1.65
C GLY A 64 -21.19 -1.74 -2.60
N CYS A 65 -21.91 -2.76 -3.00
CA CYS A 65 -21.66 -3.75 -4.07
C CYS A 65 -20.25 -3.87 -4.65
N ILE A 66 -19.72 -5.05 -4.41
CA ILE A 66 -18.60 -5.78 -5.02
C ILE A 66 -18.22 -5.28 -6.44
N CYS A 67 -16.93 -5.04 -6.58
CA CYS A 67 -16.02 -5.00 -7.75
C CYS A 67 -15.68 -3.66 -8.40
N CYS A 68 -16.57 -2.70 -8.62
CA CYS A 68 -16.19 -1.45 -9.34
C CYS A 68 -16.40 -0.17 -8.50
N THR A 69 -17.33 -0.16 -7.58
CA THR A 69 -17.74 1.04 -6.81
C THR A 69 -16.88 1.34 -5.58
N ILE A 70 -16.15 0.37 -5.03
CA ILE A 70 -15.29 0.58 -3.85
C ILE A 70 -14.05 1.37 -4.24
N SER A 71 -13.41 1.04 -5.37
CA SER A 71 -12.22 1.75 -5.84
C SER A 71 -12.51 3.22 -6.12
N ASP A 72 -13.63 3.53 -6.79
CA ASP A 72 -13.99 4.91 -7.15
C ASP A 72 -14.31 5.76 -5.92
N LYS A 73 -15.01 5.19 -4.92
CA LYS A 73 -15.29 5.86 -3.65
C LYS A 73 -14.02 6.11 -2.84
N LEU A 74 -13.14 5.11 -2.78
CA LEU A 74 -11.84 5.22 -2.11
C LEU A 74 -11.01 6.34 -2.76
N GLU A 75 -10.97 6.35 -4.09
CA GLU A 75 -10.26 7.38 -4.86
C GLU A 75 -10.80 8.78 -4.58
N ALA A 76 -12.12 8.97 -4.60
CA ALA A 76 -12.76 10.26 -4.30
C ALA A 76 -12.48 10.74 -2.87
N GLN A 77 -12.52 9.84 -1.88
CA GLN A 77 -12.22 10.16 -0.49
C GLN A 77 -10.74 10.51 -0.27
N LEU A 78 -9.82 9.76 -0.90
CA LEU A 78 -8.40 10.10 -0.88
C LEU A 78 -8.14 11.45 -1.52
N GLN A 79 -8.77 11.74 -2.66
CA GLN A 79 -8.65 13.03 -3.33
C GLN A 79 -9.13 14.17 -2.42
N GLU A 80 -10.26 14.00 -1.75
CA GLU A 80 -10.76 14.99 -0.79
C GLU A 80 -9.76 15.23 0.35
N LEU A 81 -9.27 14.16 0.99
CA LEU A 81 -8.26 14.25 2.06
C LEU A 81 -7.00 14.99 1.60
N LEU A 82 -6.48 14.64 0.42
CA LEU A 82 -5.26 15.23 -0.12
C LEU A 82 -5.43 16.71 -0.53
N MET A 83 -6.62 17.11 -0.99
CA MET A 83 -6.86 18.47 -1.47
C MET A 83 -7.39 19.42 -0.39
N VAL A 84 -8.28 18.95 0.48
CA VAL A 84 -8.97 19.76 1.49
C VAL A 84 -8.24 19.68 2.80
N ASP A 85 -8.10 18.48 3.35
CA ASP A 85 -7.54 18.29 4.69
C ASP A 85 -6.02 18.42 4.72
N LYS A 86 -5.34 17.99 3.65
CA LYS A 86 -3.87 18.05 3.50
C LYS A 86 -3.14 17.48 4.71
N PRO A 87 -3.41 16.24 5.11
CA PRO A 87 -2.74 15.62 6.23
C PRO A 87 -1.27 15.33 5.91
N GLU A 88 -0.45 15.29 6.95
CA GLU A 88 0.95 14.85 6.84
C GLU A 88 1.06 13.34 6.69
N ALA A 89 0.09 12.58 7.26
CA ALA A 89 0.00 11.14 7.09
C ALA A 89 -1.45 10.66 7.03
N ILE A 90 -1.68 9.56 6.30
CA ILE A 90 -2.94 8.84 6.26
C ILE A 90 -2.67 7.39 6.69
N TYR A 91 -3.40 6.96 7.72
CA TYR A 91 -3.42 5.56 8.16
C TYR A 91 -4.62 4.85 7.53
N ILE A 92 -4.37 3.76 6.81
CA ILE A 92 -5.41 3.01 6.12
C ILE A 92 -5.55 1.64 6.79
N GLU A 93 -6.62 1.45 7.55
CA GLU A 93 -6.95 0.13 8.10
C GLU A 93 -7.72 -0.69 7.07
N THR A 94 -7.15 -1.83 6.68
CA THR A 94 -7.76 -2.74 5.71
C THR A 94 -8.67 -3.75 6.39
N THR A 95 -9.63 -4.32 5.66
CA THR A 95 -10.39 -5.47 6.15
C THR A 95 -9.46 -6.64 6.44
N GLY A 96 -9.85 -7.52 7.38
CA GLY A 96 -9.07 -8.72 7.69
C GLY A 96 -8.89 -9.70 6.53
N ALA A 97 -9.68 -9.56 5.46
CA ALA A 97 -9.64 -10.37 4.25
C ALA A 97 -8.91 -9.71 3.07
N ALA A 98 -8.40 -8.49 3.24
CA ALA A 98 -7.77 -7.75 2.14
C ALA A 98 -6.38 -8.32 1.78
N HIS A 99 -6.12 -8.41 0.48
CA HIS A 99 -4.81 -8.73 -0.05
C HIS A 99 -3.97 -7.45 -0.18
N PRO A 100 -2.72 -7.39 0.32
CA PRO A 100 -1.92 -6.16 0.34
C PRO A 100 -1.73 -5.49 -1.02
N ILE A 101 -1.52 -6.26 -2.10
CA ILE A 101 -1.36 -5.74 -3.48
C ILE A 101 -2.65 -5.04 -3.95
N GLU A 102 -3.82 -5.64 -3.69
CA GLU A 102 -5.11 -5.06 -4.08
C GLU A 102 -5.39 -3.74 -3.36
N VAL A 103 -4.97 -3.65 -2.10
CA VAL A 103 -5.07 -2.42 -1.32
C VAL A 103 -4.21 -1.32 -1.93
N LEU A 104 -2.96 -1.62 -2.27
CA LEU A 104 -2.06 -0.67 -2.94
C LEU A 104 -2.61 -0.21 -4.29
N ASP A 105 -3.11 -1.14 -5.12
CA ASP A 105 -3.73 -0.80 -6.42
C ASP A 105 -4.92 0.13 -6.26
N SER A 106 -5.72 -0.07 -5.19
CA SER A 106 -6.90 0.77 -4.91
C SER A 106 -6.53 2.16 -4.40
N ILE A 107 -5.44 2.30 -3.65
CA ILE A 107 -4.99 3.56 -3.05
C ILE A 107 -4.24 4.41 -4.07
N LEU A 108 -3.40 3.79 -4.90
CA LEU A 108 -2.50 4.48 -5.81
C LEU A 108 -3.19 4.84 -7.13
N SER A 109 -4.14 5.78 -7.06
CA SER A 109 -4.73 6.36 -8.27
C SER A 109 -3.69 7.17 -9.06
N PRO A 110 -3.60 6.98 -10.38
CA PRO A 110 -2.72 7.78 -11.24
C PRO A 110 -2.98 9.28 -11.18
N LEU A 111 -4.16 9.71 -10.74
CA LEU A 111 -4.53 11.12 -10.67
C LEU A 111 -3.76 11.90 -9.59
N PHE A 112 -3.32 11.23 -8.53
CA PHE A 112 -2.68 11.88 -7.38
C PHE A 112 -1.58 11.03 -6.72
N ALA A 113 -1.15 9.93 -7.34
CA ALA A 113 -0.09 9.09 -6.81
C ALA A 113 1.23 9.85 -6.57
N ASP A 114 1.50 10.89 -7.34
CA ASP A 114 2.64 11.80 -7.20
C ASP A 114 2.61 12.64 -5.92
N ARG A 115 1.47 12.73 -5.23
CA ARG A 115 1.29 13.47 -3.96
C ARG A 115 1.38 12.59 -2.73
N MET A 116 1.48 11.29 -2.90
CA MET A 116 1.52 10.30 -1.83
C MET A 116 2.89 9.66 -1.71
N LEU A 117 3.20 9.25 -0.50
CA LEU A 117 4.43 8.56 -0.13
C LEU A 117 4.05 7.30 0.65
N VAL A 118 3.99 6.15 -0.01
CA VAL A 118 3.77 4.88 0.69
C VAL A 118 4.96 4.59 1.60
N LYS A 119 4.71 4.54 2.91
CA LYS A 119 5.72 4.30 3.94
C LYS A 119 5.89 2.82 4.23
N GLY A 120 4.86 2.03 4.02
CA GLY A 120 4.90 0.59 4.11
C GLY A 120 3.61 -0.05 4.59
N VAL A 121 3.65 -1.39 4.58
CA VAL A 121 2.58 -2.27 5.04
C VAL A 121 2.94 -2.80 6.44
N LEU A 122 2.10 -2.46 7.42
CA LEU A 122 2.18 -2.99 8.78
C LEU A 122 1.24 -4.19 8.88
N SER A 123 1.75 -5.38 9.11
CA SER A 123 0.93 -6.57 9.28
C SER A 123 0.83 -6.96 10.75
N VAL A 124 -0.38 -6.98 11.30
CA VAL A 124 -0.63 -7.43 12.67
C VAL A 124 -1.00 -8.91 12.65
N VAL A 125 -0.16 -9.73 13.24
CA VAL A 125 -0.30 -11.18 13.31
C VAL A 125 -0.83 -11.59 14.68
N ASP A 126 -1.94 -12.31 14.71
CA ASP A 126 -2.45 -12.99 15.90
C ASP A 126 -1.59 -14.24 16.16
N GLY A 127 -0.71 -14.19 17.17
CA GLY A 127 0.26 -15.24 17.45
C GLY A 127 -0.37 -16.63 17.67
N PRO A 128 -1.33 -16.80 18.60
CA PRO A 128 -2.04 -18.05 18.78
C PRO A 128 -2.69 -18.59 17.51
N ARG A 129 -3.36 -17.72 16.74
CA ARG A 129 -3.98 -18.12 15.48
C ARG A 129 -2.96 -18.55 14.43
N TRP A 130 -1.84 -17.85 14.33
CA TRP A 130 -0.75 -18.23 13.41
C TRP A 130 -0.23 -19.61 13.70
N LEU A 131 0.06 -19.93 14.95
CA LEU A 131 0.56 -21.24 15.36
C LEU A 131 -0.44 -22.37 15.10
N ASN A 132 -1.74 -22.06 15.17
CA ASN A 132 -2.83 -22.99 14.92
C ASN A 132 -3.42 -22.88 13.49
N ARG A 133 -2.75 -22.13 12.56
CA ARG A 133 -3.30 -21.85 11.21
C ARG A 133 -3.64 -23.09 10.38
N ARG A 134 -3.00 -24.22 10.65
CA ARG A 134 -3.30 -25.50 9.98
C ARG A 134 -4.74 -26.00 10.19
N LEU A 135 -5.43 -25.50 11.21
CA LEU A 135 -6.83 -25.80 11.48
C LEU A 135 -7.80 -24.92 10.66
N LEU A 136 -7.28 -23.89 9.97
CA LEU A 136 -8.06 -22.97 9.15
C LEU A 136 -8.20 -23.52 7.72
N SER A 137 -9.15 -22.97 6.96
CA SER A 137 -9.29 -23.31 5.54
C SER A 137 -8.03 -22.95 4.75
N PRO A 138 -7.73 -23.66 3.64
CA PRO A 138 -6.53 -23.35 2.82
C PRO A 138 -6.48 -21.90 2.35
N GLN A 139 -7.62 -21.30 2.01
CA GLN A 139 -7.73 -19.92 1.57
C GLN A 139 -7.31 -18.95 2.68
N ILE A 140 -7.75 -19.18 3.92
CA ILE A 140 -7.36 -18.35 5.06
C ILE A 140 -5.88 -18.55 5.38
N GLN A 141 -5.37 -19.77 5.32
CA GLN A 141 -3.93 -20.03 5.50
C GLN A 141 -3.10 -19.24 4.49
N GLN A 142 -3.47 -19.28 3.21
CA GLN A 142 -2.78 -18.54 2.16
C GLN A 142 -2.83 -17.03 2.42
N LEU A 143 -4.00 -16.50 2.78
CA LEU A 143 -4.16 -15.07 3.08
C LEU A 143 -3.23 -14.62 4.22
N LEU A 144 -3.16 -15.39 5.32
CA LEU A 144 -2.26 -15.11 6.44
C LEU A 144 -0.79 -15.07 5.99
N ILE A 145 -0.41 -16.01 5.11
CA ILE A 145 0.94 -16.09 4.55
C ILE A 145 1.22 -14.86 3.70
N GLU A 146 0.31 -14.45 2.81
CA GLU A 146 0.49 -13.29 1.94
C GLU A 146 0.54 -11.98 2.75
N GLN A 147 -0.28 -11.85 3.80
CA GLN A 147 -0.23 -10.68 4.69
C GLN A 147 1.12 -10.54 5.41
N VAL A 148 1.78 -11.65 5.74
CA VAL A 148 3.13 -11.65 6.32
C VAL A 148 4.19 -11.42 5.25
N ARG A 149 4.06 -12.10 4.10
CA ARG A 149 5.04 -12.04 3.01
C ARG A 149 5.25 -10.63 2.47
N HIS A 150 4.17 -9.85 2.35
CA HIS A 150 4.18 -8.50 1.77
C HIS A 150 4.28 -7.39 2.82
N ALA A 151 4.53 -7.71 4.08
CA ALA A 151 4.70 -6.72 5.14
C ALA A 151 6.12 -6.18 5.21
N ASP A 152 6.24 -4.90 5.56
CA ASP A 152 7.50 -4.22 5.86
C ASP A 152 7.77 -4.20 7.37
N LEU A 153 6.70 -4.15 8.18
CA LEU A 153 6.73 -4.28 9.62
C LEU A 153 5.71 -5.33 10.07
N ILE A 154 6.14 -6.31 10.83
CA ILE A 154 5.28 -7.38 11.35
C ILE A 154 5.15 -7.25 12.86
N ILE A 155 3.92 -7.11 13.32
CA ILE A 155 3.59 -6.98 14.73
C ILE A 155 3.04 -8.33 15.20
N LEU A 156 3.87 -9.10 15.91
CA LEU A 156 3.52 -10.41 16.47
C LEU A 156 2.77 -10.17 17.78
N ASN A 157 1.45 -10.04 17.65
CA ASN A 157 0.58 -9.64 18.74
C ASN A 157 0.07 -10.82 19.55
N LYS A 158 -0.47 -10.53 20.73
CA LYS A 158 -0.97 -11.51 21.73
C LYS A 158 0.12 -12.43 22.27
N ALA A 159 1.32 -11.89 22.46
CA ALA A 159 2.45 -12.63 23.01
C ALA A 159 2.17 -13.11 24.46
N ASP A 160 1.30 -12.39 25.18
CA ASP A 160 0.83 -12.75 26.53
C ASP A 160 0.02 -14.06 26.56
N GLU A 161 -0.55 -14.48 25.42
CA GLU A 161 -1.28 -15.76 25.30
C GLU A 161 -0.34 -16.94 24.92
N LEU A 162 0.97 -16.70 24.75
CA LEU A 162 1.95 -17.69 24.29
C LEU A 162 3.03 -17.97 25.32
N THR A 163 3.43 -19.22 25.43
CA THR A 163 4.67 -19.60 26.14
C THR A 163 5.92 -19.10 25.44
N GLU A 164 7.05 -18.99 26.14
CA GLU A 164 8.31 -18.58 25.55
C GLU A 164 8.75 -19.45 24.35
N ALA A 165 8.50 -20.76 24.43
CA ALA A 165 8.80 -21.69 23.33
C ALA A 165 7.91 -21.40 22.09
N GLU A 166 6.64 -21.08 22.30
CA GLU A 166 5.72 -20.71 21.24
C GLU A 166 6.05 -19.35 20.63
N GLN A 167 6.46 -18.38 21.45
CA GLN A 167 6.95 -17.07 20.97
C GLN A 167 8.19 -17.22 20.09
N ALA A 168 9.15 -18.03 20.52
CA ALA A 168 10.35 -18.33 19.74
C ALA A 168 10.00 -19.03 18.42
N ARG A 169 9.11 -20.03 18.45
CA ARG A 169 8.62 -20.72 17.26
C ARG A 169 7.91 -19.77 16.30
N LEU A 170 7.01 -18.93 16.82
CA LEU A 170 6.30 -17.90 16.03
C LEU A 170 7.30 -17.00 15.30
N THR A 171 8.27 -16.47 16.04
CA THR A 171 9.29 -15.57 15.48
C THR A 171 10.10 -16.27 14.40
N MET A 172 10.53 -17.52 14.61
CA MET A 172 11.29 -18.29 13.61
C MET A 172 10.46 -18.55 12.34
N GLU A 173 9.19 -18.95 12.48
CA GLU A 173 8.32 -19.21 11.33
C GLU A 173 8.07 -17.94 10.51
N ILE A 174 7.88 -16.80 11.17
CA ILE A 174 7.67 -15.50 10.52
C ILE A 174 8.94 -15.03 9.81
N GLN A 175 10.10 -15.10 10.47
CA GLN A 175 11.39 -14.74 9.87
C GLN A 175 11.77 -15.65 8.71
N GLY A 176 11.42 -16.94 8.78
CA GLY A 176 11.62 -17.88 7.67
C GLY A 176 10.77 -17.54 6.44
N LEU A 177 9.61 -16.93 6.65
CA LEU A 177 8.71 -16.52 5.57
C LEU A 177 9.04 -15.13 5.02
N ASN A 178 9.42 -14.20 5.90
CA ASN A 178 9.78 -12.84 5.54
C ASN A 178 10.96 -12.36 6.40
N SER A 179 12.17 -12.62 5.91
CA SER A 179 13.42 -12.26 6.60
C SER A 179 13.80 -10.78 6.49
N GLN A 180 13.15 -10.04 5.60
CA GLN A 180 13.45 -8.62 5.37
C GLN A 180 12.59 -7.70 6.24
N ALA A 181 11.39 -8.14 6.62
CA ALA A 181 10.53 -7.35 7.47
C ALA A 181 11.09 -7.27 8.89
N PHE A 182 11.02 -6.08 9.46
CA PHE A 182 11.26 -5.93 10.89
C PHE A 182 10.08 -6.53 11.66
N SER A 183 10.34 -7.40 12.63
CA SER A 183 9.29 -8.04 13.43
C SER A 183 9.40 -7.68 14.90
N ILE A 184 8.26 -7.35 15.52
CA ILE A 184 8.14 -6.95 16.92
C ILE A 184 7.17 -7.87 17.62
N LEU A 185 7.64 -8.57 18.66
CA LEU A 185 6.78 -9.34 19.55
C LEU A 185 6.15 -8.41 20.59
N THR A 186 4.82 -8.47 20.74
CA THR A 186 4.10 -7.56 21.63
C THR A 186 2.77 -8.14 22.12
N SER A 187 2.20 -7.49 23.13
CA SER A 187 0.85 -7.72 23.61
C SER A 187 0.05 -6.44 23.46
N TYR A 188 -1.25 -6.58 23.13
CA TYR A 188 -2.16 -5.45 22.90
C TYR A 188 -1.67 -4.48 21.82
N SER A 189 -0.91 -4.96 20.83
CA SER A 189 -0.33 -4.19 19.72
C SER A 189 0.51 -2.99 20.18
N LYS A 190 1.15 -3.03 21.36
CA LYS A 190 1.94 -1.94 21.93
C LYS A 190 3.27 -1.79 21.20
N ILE A 191 3.38 -0.79 20.35
CA ILE A 191 4.62 -0.38 19.67
C ILE A 191 4.76 1.13 19.70
N ALA A 192 6.00 1.61 19.64
CA ALA A 192 6.25 3.05 19.57
C ALA A 192 6.08 3.55 18.11
N VAL A 193 5.45 4.71 17.92
CA VAL A 193 5.24 5.29 16.58
C VAL A 193 6.56 5.53 15.83
N LYS A 194 7.68 5.74 16.55
CA LYS A 194 9.02 5.86 15.95
C LYS A 194 9.44 4.63 15.17
N GLU A 195 9.00 3.42 15.58
CA GLU A 195 9.30 2.17 14.89
C GLU A 195 8.55 2.08 13.58
N VAL A 196 7.30 2.55 13.56
CA VAL A 196 6.48 2.66 12.34
C VAL A 196 7.08 3.68 11.37
N ARG A 197 7.47 4.85 11.85
CA ARG A 197 8.10 5.88 11.01
C ARG A 197 9.49 5.51 10.51
N GLY A 198 10.20 4.68 11.28
CA GLY A 198 11.54 4.17 10.95
C GLY A 198 11.58 3.22 9.75
N MET A 199 10.45 2.67 9.33
CA MET A 199 10.38 1.68 8.22
C MET A 199 10.99 2.15 6.91
N SER A 200 11.06 3.45 6.65
CA SER A 200 11.53 4.00 5.37
C SER A 200 12.82 4.82 5.45
N THR A 201 13.69 4.60 6.42
CA THR A 201 14.96 5.34 6.57
C THR A 201 16.09 4.80 5.67
N GLY A 202 15.80 4.02 4.64
CA GLY A 202 16.74 3.72 3.55
C GLY A 202 17.16 5.01 2.85
N LYS A 203 18.43 5.13 2.53
CA LYS A 203 19.11 6.34 2.05
C LYS A 203 18.38 7.01 0.90
N LYS A 204 17.97 8.27 1.10
CA LYS A 204 17.44 9.14 0.05
C LYS A 204 18.47 9.29 -1.06
N SER A 205 18.15 8.81 -2.24
CA SER A 205 18.82 9.23 -3.46
C SER A 205 18.28 10.61 -3.89
N PRO A 206 19.13 11.54 -4.39
CA PRO A 206 18.67 12.91 -4.70
C PRO A 206 17.77 12.92 -5.94
N ALA A 207 16.64 13.59 -5.77
CA ALA A 207 15.80 14.23 -6.77
C ALA A 207 15.88 13.75 -8.23
N SER A 208 15.20 12.67 -8.53
CA SER A 208 14.58 12.47 -9.84
C SER A 208 13.08 12.78 -9.73
N ARG A 209 12.42 13.11 -10.88
CA ARG A 209 10.98 13.37 -10.96
C ARG A 209 10.12 12.10 -10.73
N SER A 210 10.72 11.05 -10.27
CA SER A 210 10.15 9.75 -9.92
C SER A 210 10.30 9.49 -8.44
N HIS A 211 9.24 9.02 -7.81
CA HIS A 211 9.25 8.61 -6.41
C HIS A 211 9.55 7.12 -6.33
N VAL A 212 10.79 6.77 -5.95
CA VAL A 212 11.26 5.39 -5.79
C VAL A 212 11.29 5.02 -4.31
N PHE A 213 10.67 3.91 -3.97
CA PHE A 213 10.70 3.29 -2.64
C PHE A 213 11.37 1.93 -2.73
N SER A 214 12.71 1.93 -2.73
CA SER A 214 13.53 0.75 -2.94
C SER A 214 13.63 -0.19 -1.75
N ASP A 215 13.20 0.26 -0.57
CA ASP A 215 13.41 -0.50 0.68
C ASP A 215 12.15 -1.22 1.18
N LEU A 216 11.03 -1.02 0.50
CA LEU A 216 9.79 -1.75 0.78
C LEU A 216 9.78 -3.06 -0.01
N ARG A 217 9.29 -4.14 0.61
CA ARG A 217 9.17 -5.43 -0.07
C ARG A 217 8.18 -5.34 -1.23
N LEU A 218 7.01 -4.78 -0.98
CA LEU A 218 6.05 -4.40 -2.00
C LEU A 218 6.28 -2.93 -2.33
N SER A 219 7.07 -2.68 -3.33
CA SER A 219 7.48 -1.34 -3.70
C SER A 219 6.61 -0.75 -4.81
N THR A 220 6.51 0.57 -4.81
CA THR A 220 5.73 1.31 -5.79
C THR A 220 6.61 2.35 -6.48
N PHE A 221 6.34 2.58 -7.74
CA PHE A 221 7.06 3.55 -8.55
C PHE A 221 6.06 4.34 -9.40
N VAL A 222 6.16 5.65 -9.38
CA VAL A 222 5.32 6.54 -10.18
C VAL A 222 6.21 7.22 -11.22
N TYR A 223 5.88 7.00 -12.49
CA TYR A 223 6.53 7.67 -13.62
C TYR A 223 5.57 8.65 -14.28
N GLN A 224 6.04 9.86 -14.55
CA GLN A 224 5.27 10.87 -15.26
C GLN A 224 5.79 11.03 -16.68
N PHE A 225 5.00 10.57 -17.66
CA PHE A 225 5.31 10.77 -19.07
C PHE A 225 5.26 12.24 -19.47
N GLN A 226 6.24 12.67 -20.23
CA GLN A 226 6.36 14.03 -20.77
C GLN A 226 5.98 14.10 -22.25
N LYS A 227 6.12 12.97 -22.96
CA LYS A 227 5.89 12.87 -24.41
C LYS A 227 5.02 11.66 -24.74
N PRO A 228 4.33 11.66 -25.88
CA PRO A 228 3.70 10.47 -26.41
C PRO A 228 4.72 9.38 -26.73
N VAL A 229 4.29 8.12 -26.63
CA VAL A 229 5.14 6.95 -26.93
C VAL A 229 4.59 6.16 -28.13
N ILE A 230 5.44 5.36 -28.77
CA ILE A 230 5.04 4.43 -29.81
C ILE A 230 4.50 3.16 -29.17
N GLN A 231 3.28 2.73 -29.52
CA GLN A 231 2.60 1.60 -28.89
C GLN A 231 3.45 0.31 -28.96
N SER A 232 4.03 -0.02 -30.12
CA SER A 232 4.82 -1.24 -30.26
C SER A 232 6.07 -1.26 -29.36
N GLU A 233 6.73 -0.10 -29.19
CA GLU A 233 7.90 0.02 -28.32
C GLU A 233 7.50 -0.09 -26.84
N PHE A 234 6.35 0.48 -26.47
CA PHE A 234 5.81 0.33 -25.12
C PHE A 234 5.41 -1.13 -24.83
N GLU A 235 4.82 -1.85 -25.79
CA GLU A 235 4.52 -3.26 -25.64
C GLU A 235 5.79 -4.13 -25.55
N ASP A 236 6.87 -3.77 -26.28
CA ASP A 236 8.18 -4.43 -26.13
C ASP A 236 8.80 -4.16 -24.75
N PHE A 237 8.66 -2.96 -24.23
CA PHE A 237 9.05 -2.64 -22.86
C PHE A 237 8.30 -3.52 -21.86
N LEU A 238 6.96 -3.68 -21.97
CA LEU A 238 6.16 -4.51 -21.10
C LEU A 238 6.59 -5.98 -21.13
N ARG A 239 6.86 -6.53 -22.32
CA ARG A 239 7.36 -7.90 -22.48
C ARG A 239 8.71 -8.15 -21.81
N GLY A 240 9.50 -7.11 -21.70
CA GLY A 240 10.81 -7.16 -21.03
C GLY A 240 10.79 -6.85 -19.55
N LEU A 241 9.62 -6.68 -18.93
CA LEU A 241 9.52 -6.50 -17.48
C LEU A 241 9.64 -7.83 -16.74
N PRO A 242 10.22 -7.84 -15.52
CA PRO A 242 10.25 -9.04 -14.69
C PRO A 242 8.83 -9.44 -14.23
N ASP A 243 8.62 -10.74 -14.00
CA ASP A 243 7.35 -11.28 -13.47
C ASP A 243 6.97 -10.75 -12.08
N THR A 244 7.92 -10.12 -11.39
CA THR A 244 7.70 -9.46 -10.11
C THR A 244 7.04 -8.08 -10.22
N VAL A 245 6.76 -7.59 -11.44
CA VAL A 245 5.85 -6.47 -11.67
C VAL A 245 4.42 -7.01 -11.68
N TYR A 246 3.69 -6.76 -10.61
CA TYR A 246 2.34 -7.32 -10.41
C TYR A 246 1.24 -6.50 -11.06
N ARG A 247 1.42 -5.16 -11.02
CA ARG A 247 0.40 -4.23 -11.49
C ARG A 247 1.03 -2.99 -12.09
N ILE A 248 0.45 -2.52 -13.20
CA ILE A 248 0.70 -1.20 -13.74
C ILE A 248 -0.66 -0.56 -14.03
N LYS A 249 -0.84 0.70 -13.62
CA LYS A 249 -2.06 1.47 -13.89
C LYS A 249 -1.69 2.92 -14.13
N GLY A 250 -2.26 3.54 -15.17
CA GLY A 250 -1.95 4.94 -15.41
C GLY A 250 -2.50 5.46 -16.72
N TYR A 251 -2.09 6.68 -17.03
CA TYR A 251 -2.43 7.32 -18.27
C TYR A 251 -1.19 7.49 -19.14
N LEU A 252 -1.26 7.08 -20.40
CA LEU A 252 -0.22 7.33 -21.38
C LEU A 252 -0.83 7.84 -22.67
N LYS A 253 -0.07 8.65 -23.39
CA LYS A 253 -0.45 9.16 -24.70
C LYS A 253 0.32 8.39 -25.77
N LEU A 254 -0.36 7.84 -26.74
CA LEU A 254 0.22 7.19 -27.90
C LEU A 254 0.39 8.22 -29.03
N ASN A 255 1.44 8.07 -29.85
CA ASN A 255 1.69 8.93 -30.99
C ASN A 255 0.54 8.93 -32.03
N SER A 256 -0.25 7.85 -32.06
CA SER A 256 -1.39 7.66 -32.94
C SER A 256 -2.70 8.30 -32.43
N SER A 257 -2.71 8.88 -31.22
CA SER A 257 -3.95 9.36 -30.59
C SER A 257 -3.88 10.81 -30.16
N GLN A 258 -5.03 11.50 -30.27
CA GLN A 258 -5.19 12.86 -29.77
C GLN A 258 -5.30 12.91 -28.25
N TYR A 259 -5.97 11.92 -27.64
CA TYR A 259 -6.21 11.81 -26.21
C TYR A 259 -5.44 10.67 -25.58
N PRO A 260 -5.20 10.70 -24.26
CA PRO A 260 -4.52 9.61 -23.56
C PRO A 260 -5.36 8.35 -23.48
N PHE A 261 -4.71 7.24 -23.19
CA PHE A 261 -5.34 5.98 -22.80
C PHE A 261 -5.18 5.76 -21.31
N LEU A 262 -6.25 5.34 -20.64
CA LEU A 262 -6.12 4.65 -19.37
C LEU A 262 -5.55 3.27 -19.65
N PHE A 263 -4.39 3.01 -19.11
CA PHE A 263 -3.66 1.77 -19.25
C PHE A 263 -3.72 0.96 -17.96
N GLN A 264 -3.93 -0.34 -18.09
CA GLN A 264 -3.84 -1.27 -16.99
C GLN A 264 -3.06 -2.50 -17.44
N PHE A 265 -2.24 -3.03 -16.55
CA PHE A 265 -1.51 -4.27 -16.76
C PHE A 265 -1.59 -5.10 -15.49
N SER A 266 -2.00 -6.35 -15.63
CA SER A 266 -2.08 -7.31 -14.54
C SER A 266 -1.70 -8.68 -15.07
N TYR A 267 -0.77 -9.36 -14.40
CA TYR A 267 -0.39 -10.73 -14.72
C TYR A 267 -0.09 -10.94 -16.21
N GLY A 268 0.65 -10.04 -16.81
CA GLY A 268 1.07 -10.15 -18.21
C GLY A 268 0.04 -9.66 -19.25
N MET A 269 -1.16 -9.21 -18.83
CA MET A 269 -2.23 -8.77 -19.74
C MET A 269 -2.36 -7.25 -19.76
N PRO A 270 -2.02 -6.57 -20.87
CA PRO A 270 -2.26 -5.15 -21.06
C PRO A 270 -3.70 -4.87 -21.49
N LEU A 271 -4.28 -3.79 -20.95
CA LEU A 271 -5.59 -3.26 -21.32
C LEU A 271 -5.46 -1.76 -21.58
N TYR A 272 -5.97 -1.32 -22.73
CA TYR A 272 -6.00 0.10 -23.13
C TYR A 272 -7.45 0.55 -23.27
N MET A 273 -7.81 1.62 -22.60
CA MET A 273 -9.12 2.27 -22.71
C MET A 273 -8.90 3.73 -23.10
N GLN A 274 -9.38 4.15 -24.26
CA GLN A 274 -9.20 5.49 -24.74
C GLN A 274 -10.04 6.47 -23.92
N GLU A 275 -9.41 7.55 -23.45
CA GLU A 275 -10.08 8.67 -22.81
C GLU A 275 -10.49 9.72 -23.85
N ASN A 276 -11.45 10.59 -23.49
CA ASN A 276 -11.90 11.70 -24.33
C ASN A 276 -11.50 13.06 -23.76
N ILE A 277 -10.71 13.07 -22.68
CA ILE A 277 -10.22 14.27 -21.99
C ILE A 277 -8.75 14.15 -21.70
N ASN A 278 -8.09 15.29 -21.46
CA ASN A 278 -6.70 15.28 -21.05
C ASN A 278 -6.58 14.90 -19.58
N MET A 279 -5.74 13.90 -19.31
CA MET A 279 -5.45 13.39 -17.97
C MET A 279 -3.96 13.57 -17.68
N PRO A 280 -3.57 13.68 -16.38
CA PRO A 280 -2.16 13.61 -15.99
C PRO A 280 -1.55 12.29 -16.46
N LEU A 281 -0.42 12.36 -17.17
CA LEU A 281 0.23 11.17 -17.75
C LEU A 281 1.08 10.43 -16.70
N ASN A 282 0.47 10.13 -15.55
CA ASN A 282 1.12 9.36 -14.49
C ASN A 282 0.90 7.87 -14.70
N MET A 283 1.96 7.08 -14.53
CA MET A 283 1.94 5.62 -14.56
C MET A 283 2.46 5.08 -13.24
N VAL A 284 1.65 4.30 -12.55
CA VAL A 284 1.98 3.66 -11.27
C VAL A 284 2.35 2.21 -11.52
N PHE A 285 3.48 1.81 -10.98
CA PHE A 285 3.97 0.42 -11.00
C PHE A 285 3.95 -0.12 -9.56
N ILE A 286 3.53 -1.36 -9.39
CA ILE A 286 3.54 -2.09 -8.11
C ILE A 286 4.25 -3.42 -8.33
N GLY A 287 5.27 -3.71 -7.52
CA GLY A 287 6.03 -4.94 -7.65
C GLY A 287 7.03 -5.17 -6.53
N GLU A 288 7.79 -6.24 -6.63
CA GLU A 288 8.79 -6.65 -5.63
C GLU A 288 10.18 -6.80 -6.24
N ASN A 289 11.20 -6.45 -5.45
CA ASN A 289 12.61 -6.66 -5.80
C ASN A 289 12.98 -6.09 -7.19
N LEU A 290 12.51 -4.90 -7.50
CA LEU A 290 12.67 -4.26 -8.81
C LEU A 290 13.75 -3.16 -8.76
N ASP A 291 14.56 -3.12 -9.80
CA ASP A 291 15.44 -1.97 -10.05
C ASP A 291 14.65 -0.86 -10.76
N TRP A 292 14.07 0.02 -9.96
CA TRP A 292 13.28 1.15 -10.46
C TRP A 292 14.13 2.12 -11.30
N GLY A 293 15.43 2.22 -11.02
CA GLY A 293 16.34 3.05 -11.80
C GLY A 293 16.50 2.55 -13.23
N GLU A 294 16.61 1.23 -13.41
CA GLU A 294 16.66 0.62 -14.73
C GLU A 294 15.31 0.74 -15.47
N ILE A 295 14.21 0.55 -14.77
CA ILE A 295 12.86 0.74 -15.34
C ILE A 295 12.67 2.20 -15.77
N GLU A 296 13.05 3.17 -14.93
CA GLU A 296 12.97 4.60 -15.25
C GLU A 296 13.79 4.94 -16.50
N LYS A 297 15.02 4.43 -16.58
CA LYS A 297 15.89 4.64 -17.73
C LYS A 297 15.26 4.12 -19.04
N ARG A 298 14.68 2.92 -19.00
CA ARG A 298 13.97 2.34 -20.15
C ARG A 298 12.75 3.17 -20.55
N LEU A 299 11.99 3.69 -19.57
CA LEU A 299 10.85 4.58 -19.85
C LEU A 299 11.28 5.91 -20.47
N LYS A 300 12.39 6.50 -20.00
CA LYS A 300 12.98 7.70 -20.61
C LYS A 300 13.42 7.46 -22.06
N THR A 301 14.00 6.29 -22.33
CA THR A 301 14.37 5.90 -23.69
C THR A 301 13.16 5.81 -24.62
N LEU A 302 12.02 5.29 -24.15
CA LEU A 302 10.77 5.26 -24.92
C LEU A 302 10.27 6.66 -25.30
N GLU A 303 10.52 7.65 -24.46
CA GLU A 303 10.17 9.05 -24.73
C GLU A 303 11.21 9.79 -25.57
N GLY A 304 12.36 9.17 -25.87
CA GLY A 304 13.51 9.84 -26.48
C GLY A 304 14.03 10.98 -25.59
N ILE A 305 14.13 10.71 -24.28
CA ILE A 305 14.71 11.61 -23.27
C ILE A 305 15.95 10.89 -22.72
N ASP A 306 17.13 11.39 -23.03
CA ASP A 306 18.41 10.88 -22.52
C ASP A 306 18.74 11.47 -21.14
#